data_c75bd4e845fc70b3731dc2248f56d0bb
#
_entry.id   c75bd4e845fc70b3731dc2248f56d0bb
#
_cell.length_a   1.000
_cell.length_b   1.000
_cell.length_c   1.000
_cell.angle_alpha   90.00
_cell.angle_beta   90.00
_cell.angle_gamma   90.00
#
_symmetry.space_group_name_H-M   'P 1'
#
loop_
_entity.id
_entity.type
_entity.pdbx_description
1 polymer ?
#
loop_
_entity_poly.entity_id
_entity_poly.type
_entity_poly.pdbx_seq_one_letter_code
_entity_poly.pdbx_strand_id
1 'polypeptide(L)'
;MAIPATRTQMKEWCLRSLGKPVIEINVDPDQVEDRIDEALQYFSQYHYDGVERVYLKHQLTESEIARLRTDTSGTTVTDVDTTTTANWKEQNNYIPIPSSVISVVKVFPLTDKASLNMFDIRYQLRLNDLYDFSSTSILHYEMTMQHLDFLDHILIGEIPIRHSEHQNRLYLDADFQTDFEADDFIIIECYRKLDHHND
;
A
#
# COMPACT_ATOMS: atom_id res chain seq x y z
N MET A 1 -14.65 24.00 23.64
CA MET A 1 -13.92 22.80 24.09
C MET A 1 -12.71 22.64 23.17
N ALA A 2 -11.52 22.47 23.71
CA ALA A 2 -10.36 22.19 22.89
C ALA A 2 -10.46 20.74 22.36
N ILE A 3 -10.26 20.57 21.08
CA ILE A 3 -10.21 19.24 20.45
C ILE A 3 -8.92 18.56 20.96
N PRO A 4 -8.98 17.33 21.46
CA PRO A 4 -7.78 16.63 21.90
C PRO A 4 -6.83 16.40 20.71
N ALA A 5 -5.58 16.82 20.83
CA ALA A 5 -4.56 16.67 19.80
C ALA A 5 -3.60 15.50 20.06
N THR A 6 -3.65 14.91 21.25
CA THR A 6 -2.82 13.77 21.63
C THR A 6 -3.66 12.69 22.29
N ARG A 7 -3.17 11.45 22.26
CA ARG A 7 -3.82 10.29 22.90
C ARG A 7 -4.05 10.52 24.40
N THR A 8 -3.09 11.13 25.10
CA THR A 8 -3.23 11.47 26.51
C THR A 8 -4.36 12.50 26.76
N GLN A 9 -4.47 13.52 25.89
CA GLN A 9 -5.54 14.49 25.97
C GLN A 9 -6.90 13.88 25.67
N MET A 10 -6.97 12.93 24.75
CA MET A 10 -8.18 12.18 24.43
C MET A 10 -8.64 11.34 25.63
N LYS A 11 -7.73 10.64 26.30
CA LYS A 11 -7.98 9.89 27.52
C LYS A 11 -8.57 10.79 28.62
N GLU A 12 -7.93 11.91 28.89
CA GLU A 12 -8.41 12.87 29.89
C GLU A 12 -9.75 13.50 29.49
N TRP A 13 -9.97 13.70 28.20
CA TRP A 13 -11.25 14.19 27.69
C TRP A 13 -12.37 13.17 27.90
N CYS A 14 -12.14 11.89 27.61
CA CYS A 14 -13.09 10.80 27.86
C CYS A 14 -13.43 10.69 29.34
N LEU A 15 -12.43 10.72 30.23
CA LEU A 15 -12.65 10.66 31.67
C LEU A 15 -13.42 11.87 32.20
N ARG A 16 -13.15 13.07 31.66
CA ARG A 16 -13.94 14.27 32.02
C ARG A 16 -15.39 14.19 31.53
N SER A 17 -15.61 13.58 30.37
CA SER A 17 -16.98 13.35 29.87
C SER A 17 -17.77 12.39 30.75
N LEU A 18 -17.09 11.48 31.46
CA LEU A 18 -17.67 10.58 32.46
C LEU A 18 -17.87 11.24 33.83
N GLY A 19 -17.36 12.47 34.04
CA GLY A 19 -17.57 13.24 35.24
C GLY A 19 -16.35 13.44 36.15
N LYS A 20 -15.16 13.04 35.73
CA LYS A 20 -13.91 13.36 36.47
C LYS A 20 -13.72 14.89 36.53
N PRO A 21 -13.34 15.51 37.64
CA PRO A 21 -12.90 14.94 38.92
C PRO A 21 -14.02 14.84 39.96
N VAL A 22 -15.25 15.22 39.61
CA VAL A 22 -16.37 15.24 40.58
C VAL A 22 -16.80 13.84 40.96
N ILE A 23 -16.80 12.94 40.01
CA ILE A 23 -17.06 11.52 40.22
C ILE A 23 -15.72 10.77 40.21
N GLU A 24 -15.49 9.99 41.27
CA GLU A 24 -14.34 9.10 41.33
C GLU A 24 -14.57 7.92 40.35
N ILE A 25 -13.77 7.90 39.26
CA ILE A 25 -13.84 6.86 38.25
C ILE A 25 -12.75 5.84 38.60
N ASN A 26 -13.16 4.68 39.10
CA ASN A 26 -12.25 3.60 39.47
C ASN A 26 -12.04 2.66 38.27
N VAL A 27 -11.28 3.13 37.28
CA VAL A 27 -10.91 2.39 36.08
C VAL A 27 -9.41 2.47 35.91
N ASP A 28 -8.79 1.34 35.61
CA ASP A 28 -7.36 1.28 35.36
C ASP A 28 -7.02 2.07 34.08
N PRO A 29 -5.91 2.82 34.06
CA PRO A 29 -5.44 3.52 32.87
C PRO A 29 -5.34 2.64 31.62
N ASP A 30 -4.92 1.39 31.75
CA ASP A 30 -4.78 0.46 30.63
C ASP A 30 -6.12 0.05 30.04
N GLN A 31 -7.17 -0.07 30.88
CA GLN A 31 -8.53 -0.33 30.39
C GLN A 31 -9.08 0.81 29.55
N VAL A 32 -8.70 2.06 29.85
CA VAL A 32 -9.09 3.22 29.04
C VAL A 32 -8.39 3.19 27.70
N GLU A 33 -7.10 2.82 27.68
CA GLU A 33 -6.32 2.67 26.44
C GLU A 33 -6.93 1.59 25.55
N ASP A 34 -7.25 0.42 26.09
CA ASP A 34 -7.90 -0.69 25.36
C ASP A 34 -9.23 -0.25 24.73
N ARG A 35 -10.03 0.55 25.44
CA ARG A 35 -11.30 1.08 24.87
C ARG A 35 -11.08 2.09 23.77
N ILE A 36 -10.03 2.89 23.86
CA ILE A 36 -9.65 3.83 22.79
C ILE A 36 -9.21 3.04 21.57
N ASP A 37 -8.37 2.03 21.74
CA ASP A 37 -7.89 1.19 20.63
C ASP A 37 -9.04 0.45 19.95
N GLU A 38 -9.97 -0.10 20.70
CA GLU A 38 -11.17 -0.73 20.15
C GLU A 38 -12.03 0.26 19.36
N ALA A 39 -12.22 1.47 19.88
CA ALA A 39 -12.97 2.51 19.19
C ALA A 39 -12.29 2.94 17.88
N LEU A 40 -10.97 3.06 17.86
CA LEU A 40 -10.19 3.40 16.68
C LEU A 40 -10.19 2.28 15.66
N GLN A 41 -10.13 1.01 16.09
CA GLN A 41 -10.31 -0.14 15.18
C GLN A 41 -11.71 -0.13 14.55
N TYR A 42 -12.72 0.12 15.34
CA TYR A 42 -14.09 0.25 14.84
C TYR A 42 -14.22 1.38 13.82
N PHE A 43 -13.61 2.53 14.11
CA PHE A 43 -13.56 3.67 13.18
C PHE A 43 -12.88 3.31 11.86
N SER A 44 -11.72 2.66 11.91
CA SER A 44 -10.99 2.26 10.70
C SER A 44 -11.72 1.21 9.85
N GLN A 45 -12.59 0.39 10.47
CA GLN A 45 -13.35 -0.63 9.75
C GLN A 45 -14.63 -0.11 9.11
N TYR A 46 -15.31 0.85 9.75
CA TYR A 46 -16.66 1.25 9.35
C TYR A 46 -16.76 2.66 8.83
N HIS A 47 -15.78 3.52 9.12
CA HIS A 47 -15.81 4.89 8.65
C HIS A 47 -15.08 5.03 7.33
N TYR A 48 -15.65 5.81 6.43
CA TYR A 48 -15.12 5.99 5.09
C TYR A 48 -13.72 6.69 5.10
N ASP A 49 -13.45 7.55 6.09
CA ASP A 49 -12.15 8.18 6.34
C ASP A 49 -11.25 7.37 7.30
N GLY A 50 -11.61 6.12 7.61
CA GLY A 50 -10.87 5.28 8.53
C GLY A 50 -9.57 4.72 7.97
N VAL A 51 -9.32 4.90 6.67
CA VAL A 51 -8.12 4.45 5.97
C VAL A 51 -7.60 5.55 5.07
N GLU A 52 -6.30 5.58 4.88
CA GLU A 52 -5.62 6.57 4.05
C GLU A 52 -5.04 5.91 2.80
N ARG A 53 -5.29 6.53 1.64
CA ARG A 53 -4.67 6.11 0.38
C ARG A 53 -3.31 6.76 0.26
N VAL A 54 -2.26 5.96 0.26
CA VAL A 54 -0.87 6.42 0.26
C VAL A 54 -0.03 5.71 -0.78
N TYR A 55 1.11 6.31 -1.09
CA TYR A 55 2.11 5.73 -1.96
C TYR A 55 3.29 5.27 -1.12
N LEU A 56 3.49 3.97 -1.06
CA LEU A 56 4.64 3.36 -0.41
C LEU A 56 5.80 3.29 -1.39
N LYS A 57 6.90 3.95 -1.05
CA LYS A 57 8.16 3.81 -1.77
C LYS A 57 9.00 2.75 -1.06
N HIS A 58 9.17 1.59 -1.69
CA HIS A 58 9.98 0.50 -1.18
C HIS A 58 11.30 0.41 -1.95
N GLN A 59 12.42 0.37 -1.25
CA GLN A 59 13.74 0.16 -1.83
C GLN A 59 14.06 -1.33 -1.77
N LEU A 60 14.40 -1.92 -2.92
CA LEU A 60 14.80 -3.31 -3.01
C LEU A 60 16.21 -3.49 -2.47
N THR A 61 16.36 -4.30 -1.46
CA THR A 61 17.67 -4.64 -0.90
C THR A 61 18.32 -5.77 -1.71
N GLU A 62 19.65 -5.84 -1.68
CA GLU A 62 20.43 -6.92 -2.33
C GLU A 62 19.96 -8.32 -1.88
N SER A 63 19.65 -8.47 -0.59
CA SER A 63 19.15 -9.73 -0.03
C SER A 63 17.75 -10.10 -0.54
N GLU A 64 16.89 -9.12 -0.77
CA GLU A 64 15.57 -9.35 -1.36
C GLU A 64 15.67 -9.76 -2.82
N ILE A 65 16.50 -9.09 -3.60
CA ILE A 65 16.74 -9.44 -5.00
C ILE A 65 17.35 -10.83 -5.12
N ALA A 66 18.34 -11.16 -4.30
CA ALA A 66 18.93 -12.51 -4.28
C ALA A 66 17.86 -13.58 -4.00
N ARG A 67 16.96 -13.32 -3.06
CA ARG A 67 15.82 -14.21 -2.77
C ARG A 67 14.86 -14.30 -3.95
N LEU A 68 14.46 -13.16 -4.53
CA LEU A 68 13.54 -13.09 -5.66
C LEU A 68 14.09 -13.81 -6.90
N ARG A 69 15.40 -13.73 -7.14
CA ARG A 69 16.09 -14.42 -8.25
C ARG A 69 16.25 -15.93 -8.03
N THR A 70 16.30 -16.38 -6.79
CA THR A 70 16.54 -17.80 -6.44
C THR A 70 15.26 -18.63 -6.42
N ASP A 71 14.15 -18.09 -6.77
CA ASP A 71 12.81 -18.45 -6.36
C ASP A 71 12.12 -19.61 -7.05
N THR A 72 12.81 -20.47 -7.66
CA THR A 72 12.13 -21.66 -8.23
C THR A 72 11.78 -22.74 -7.19
N SER A 73 12.26 -22.65 -5.97
CA SER A 73 12.20 -23.73 -4.99
C SER A 73 11.40 -23.48 -3.73
N GLY A 74 10.37 -22.67 -3.74
CA GLY A 74 9.53 -22.39 -2.57
C GLY A 74 9.71 -23.30 -1.34
N THR A 75 9.55 -22.73 -0.17
CA THR A 75 9.65 -23.50 1.09
C THR A 75 8.51 -24.51 1.18
N THR A 76 8.83 -25.78 1.39
CA THR A 76 7.81 -26.80 1.63
C THR A 76 7.38 -26.76 3.10
N VAL A 77 6.13 -26.44 3.32
CA VAL A 77 5.51 -26.52 4.65
C VAL A 77 4.67 -27.81 4.69
N THR A 78 4.95 -28.65 5.65
CA THR A 78 4.21 -29.89 5.86
C THR A 78 3.17 -29.65 6.95
N ASP A 79 1.92 -29.80 6.60
CA ASP A 79 0.80 -29.77 7.53
C ASP A 79 0.31 -31.20 7.76
N VAL A 80 0.26 -31.61 9.03
CA VAL A 80 -0.12 -32.97 9.43
C VAL A 80 -1.38 -32.89 10.26
N ASP A 81 -2.50 -33.24 9.66
CA ASP A 81 -3.74 -33.47 10.38
C ASP A 81 -3.87 -34.99 10.69
N THR A 82 -4.77 -35.34 11.61
CA THR A 82 -5.02 -36.73 12.08
C THR A 82 -5.28 -37.73 10.95
N THR A 83 -5.70 -37.27 9.79
CA THR A 83 -6.10 -38.12 8.65
C THR A 83 -5.32 -37.87 7.37
N THR A 84 -4.68 -36.71 7.24
CA THR A 84 -4.07 -36.29 5.97
C THR A 84 -2.78 -35.52 6.20
N THR A 85 -1.74 -35.84 5.45
CA THR A 85 -0.51 -35.06 5.38
C THR A 85 -0.52 -34.26 4.09
N ALA A 86 -0.53 -32.95 4.19
CA ALA A 86 -0.47 -32.05 3.03
C ALA A 86 0.88 -31.29 3.01
N ASN A 87 1.48 -31.24 1.85
CA ASN A 87 2.69 -30.47 1.61
C ASN A 87 2.35 -29.22 0.78
N TRP A 88 2.57 -28.05 1.37
CA TRP A 88 2.36 -26.76 0.72
C TRP A 88 3.70 -26.19 0.27
N LYS A 89 3.75 -25.66 -0.96
CA LYS A 89 4.88 -24.87 -1.40
C LYS A 89 4.56 -23.39 -1.21
N GLU A 90 5.26 -22.75 -0.31
CA GLU A 90 5.25 -21.29 -0.21
C GLU A 90 6.27 -20.71 -1.20
N GLN A 91 5.81 -19.81 -2.06
CA GLN A 91 6.68 -19.10 -2.98
C GLN A 91 7.51 -18.06 -2.23
N ASN A 92 8.79 -17.93 -2.59
CA ASN A 92 9.71 -16.96 -1.98
C ASN A 92 9.77 -15.63 -2.74
N ASN A 93 9.07 -15.50 -3.88
CA ASN A 93 9.01 -14.30 -4.71
C ASN A 93 8.06 -13.24 -4.15
N TYR A 94 8.27 -12.84 -2.93
CA TYR A 94 7.46 -11.81 -2.28
C TYR A 94 8.30 -10.61 -1.85
N ILE A 95 7.67 -9.45 -1.81
CA ILE A 95 8.20 -8.23 -1.21
C ILE A 95 7.51 -8.06 0.15
N PRO A 96 8.28 -7.87 1.25
CA PRO A 96 7.69 -7.60 2.55
C PRO A 96 7.08 -6.20 2.56
N ILE A 97 5.87 -6.10 3.09
CA ILE A 97 5.14 -4.83 3.24
C ILE A 97 4.87 -4.58 4.72
N PRO A 98 4.89 -3.32 5.17
CA PRO A 98 4.54 -2.98 6.55
C PRO A 98 3.14 -3.46 6.92
N SER A 99 2.96 -3.91 8.16
CA SER A 99 1.67 -4.39 8.69
C SER A 99 0.59 -3.31 8.79
N SER A 100 0.97 -2.04 8.63
CA SER A 100 0.05 -0.91 8.52
C SER A 100 -0.73 -0.88 7.19
N VAL A 101 -0.26 -1.60 6.17
CA VAL A 101 -0.92 -1.67 4.86
C VAL A 101 -2.04 -2.71 4.91
N ILE A 102 -3.27 -2.27 4.60
CA ILE A 102 -4.45 -3.14 4.55
C ILE A 102 -4.57 -3.82 3.19
N SER A 103 -4.43 -3.04 2.13
CA SER A 103 -4.53 -3.56 0.77
C SER A 103 -3.66 -2.79 -0.21
N VAL A 104 -3.20 -3.48 -1.24
CA VAL A 104 -2.46 -2.90 -2.36
C VAL A 104 -3.40 -2.74 -3.53
N VAL A 105 -3.42 -1.55 -4.12
CA VAL A 105 -4.28 -1.22 -5.26
C VAL A 105 -3.54 -1.44 -6.57
N LYS A 106 -2.34 -0.87 -6.66
CA LYS A 106 -1.54 -0.87 -7.90
C LYS A 106 -0.07 -0.77 -7.59
N VAL A 107 0.73 -1.41 -8.43
CA VAL A 107 2.18 -1.22 -8.47
C VAL A 107 2.50 -0.44 -9.73
N PHE A 108 3.23 0.66 -9.57
CA PHE A 108 3.66 1.45 -10.72
C PHE A 108 4.80 0.73 -11.42
N PRO A 109 4.74 0.63 -12.76
CA PRO A 109 5.81 0.01 -13.52
C PRO A 109 7.10 0.82 -13.32
N LEU A 110 8.18 0.12 -13.04
CA LEU A 110 9.51 0.70 -13.05
C LEU A 110 9.89 0.92 -14.51
N THR A 111 9.83 2.16 -14.92
CA THR A 111 10.40 2.54 -16.21
C THR A 111 11.86 2.83 -15.96
N ASP A 112 12.72 2.13 -16.66
CA ASP A 112 14.16 2.33 -16.63
C ASP A 112 14.50 3.82 -16.78
N LYS A 113 15.22 4.38 -15.82
CA LYS A 113 15.57 5.81 -15.75
C LYS A 113 16.34 6.29 -16.98
N ALA A 114 16.95 5.36 -17.71
CA ALA A 114 17.72 5.64 -18.92
C ALA A 114 16.87 5.76 -20.18
N SER A 115 15.63 5.28 -20.17
CA SER A 115 14.81 5.22 -21.37
C SER A 115 13.62 6.17 -21.38
N LEU A 116 13.80 7.41 -20.97
CA LEU A 116 13.02 8.50 -21.56
C LEU A 116 13.41 8.60 -23.05
N ASN A 117 13.06 7.56 -23.78
CA ASN A 117 13.33 7.48 -25.20
C ASN A 117 12.48 8.57 -25.86
N MET A 118 13.16 9.58 -26.44
CA MET A 118 12.46 10.65 -27.18
C MET A 118 11.56 10.10 -28.29
N PHE A 119 11.73 8.83 -28.65
CA PHE A 119 10.92 8.13 -29.64
C PHE A 119 9.79 7.29 -29.03
N ASP A 120 9.62 7.30 -27.71
CA ASP A 120 8.47 6.67 -27.07
C ASP A 120 7.20 7.42 -27.51
N ILE A 121 6.22 6.67 -28.02
CA ILE A 121 4.91 7.18 -28.46
C ILE A 121 4.26 8.03 -27.35
N ARG A 122 4.40 7.66 -26.10
CA ARG A 122 3.87 8.41 -24.96
C ARG A 122 4.52 9.77 -24.79
N TYR A 123 5.84 9.82 -24.91
CA TYR A 123 6.58 11.07 -24.82
C TYR A 123 6.20 12.00 -25.98
N GLN A 124 6.09 11.46 -27.19
CA GLN A 124 5.67 12.20 -28.37
C GLN A 124 4.24 12.73 -28.27
N LEU A 125 3.31 11.93 -27.74
CA LEU A 125 1.94 12.36 -27.51
C LEU A 125 1.84 13.45 -26.44
N ARG A 126 2.60 13.34 -25.36
CA ARG A 126 2.66 14.39 -24.31
C ARG A 126 3.28 15.68 -24.82
N LEU A 127 4.31 15.60 -25.66
CA LEU A 127 4.90 16.77 -26.30
C LEU A 127 3.91 17.44 -27.26
N ASN A 128 3.20 16.68 -28.07
CA ASN A 128 2.21 17.20 -28.99
C ASN A 128 1.07 17.91 -28.25
N ASP A 129 0.61 17.34 -27.15
CA ASP A 129 -0.43 17.89 -26.28
C ASP A 129 0.04 19.22 -25.64
N LEU A 130 1.31 19.32 -25.27
CA LEU A 130 1.91 20.53 -24.69
C LEU A 130 2.02 21.68 -25.72
N TYR A 131 2.23 21.39 -26.98
CA TYR A 131 2.29 22.39 -28.05
C TYR A 131 0.92 22.90 -28.49
N ASP A 132 -0.12 22.09 -28.33
CA ASP A 132 -1.48 22.42 -28.77
C ASP A 132 -2.36 23.05 -27.67
N PHE A 133 -1.77 23.36 -26.52
CA PHE A 133 -2.45 23.85 -25.32
C PHE A 133 -3.18 25.20 -25.54
N SER A 134 -2.90 25.92 -26.61
CA SER A 134 -3.50 27.23 -26.89
C SER A 134 -4.88 27.16 -27.56
N SER A 135 -5.28 26.02 -28.11
CA SER A 135 -6.50 25.88 -28.89
C SER A 135 -7.44 24.76 -28.45
N THR A 136 -7.06 23.98 -27.43
CA THR A 136 -7.76 22.74 -27.08
C THR A 136 -8.83 22.98 -26.01
N SER A 137 -10.04 22.52 -26.27
CA SER A 137 -11.08 22.51 -25.24
C SER A 137 -10.78 21.43 -24.19
N ILE A 138 -11.22 21.66 -22.94
CA ILE A 138 -11.10 20.69 -21.83
C ILE A 138 -11.65 19.32 -22.21
N LEU A 139 -12.70 19.27 -23.02
CA LEU A 139 -13.27 18.01 -23.50
C LEU A 139 -12.29 17.22 -24.37
N HIS A 140 -11.54 17.91 -25.23
CA HIS A 140 -10.55 17.27 -26.10
C HIS A 140 -9.38 16.73 -25.29
N TYR A 141 -8.96 17.45 -24.28
CA TYR A 141 -7.93 17.01 -23.32
C TYR A 141 -8.35 15.72 -22.58
N GLU A 142 -9.57 15.67 -22.03
CA GLU A 142 -10.08 14.48 -21.37
C GLU A 142 -10.16 13.27 -22.31
N MET A 143 -10.63 13.47 -23.53
CA MET A 143 -10.67 12.40 -24.54
C MET A 143 -9.26 11.89 -24.87
N THR A 144 -8.28 12.77 -25.00
CA THR A 144 -6.91 12.39 -25.26
C THR A 144 -6.31 11.62 -24.09
N MET A 145 -6.55 12.05 -22.84
CA MET A 145 -6.09 11.33 -21.65
C MET A 145 -6.70 9.94 -21.53
N GLN A 146 -7.99 9.79 -21.82
CA GLN A 146 -8.65 8.47 -21.84
C GLN A 146 -8.07 7.55 -22.92
N HIS A 147 -7.74 8.08 -24.10
CA HIS A 147 -7.08 7.30 -25.14
C HIS A 147 -5.65 6.89 -24.75
N LEU A 148 -4.91 7.76 -24.08
CA LEU A 148 -3.57 7.44 -23.57
C LEU A 148 -3.63 6.34 -22.50
N ASP A 149 -4.56 6.44 -21.56
CA ASP A 149 -4.78 5.40 -20.54
C ASP A 149 -5.16 4.05 -21.15
N PHE A 150 -6.00 4.08 -22.19
CA PHE A 150 -6.38 2.88 -22.92
C PHE A 150 -5.17 2.26 -23.67
N LEU A 151 -4.33 3.08 -24.33
CA LEU A 151 -3.11 2.61 -24.99
C LEU A 151 -2.11 2.06 -23.98
N ASP A 152 -1.96 2.71 -22.82
CA ASP A 152 -1.11 2.23 -21.73
C ASP A 152 -1.56 0.85 -21.25
N HIS A 153 -2.84 0.68 -21.07
CA HIS A 153 -3.42 -0.61 -20.64
C HIS A 153 -3.21 -1.73 -21.67
N ILE A 154 -3.28 -1.43 -22.97
CA ILE A 154 -3.07 -2.43 -24.03
C ILE A 154 -1.57 -2.74 -24.24
N LEU A 155 -0.72 -1.73 -24.21
CA LEU A 155 0.69 -1.88 -24.58
C LEU A 155 1.56 -2.40 -23.45
N ILE A 156 1.27 -1.99 -22.20
CA ILE A 156 2.07 -2.37 -21.04
C ILE A 156 1.32 -3.40 -20.20
N GLY A 157 0.00 -3.25 -20.10
CA GLY A 157 -0.82 -4.01 -19.17
C GLY A 157 -0.58 -3.59 -17.71
N GLU A 158 -1.33 -4.20 -16.84
CA GLU A 158 -1.11 -4.08 -15.39
C GLU A 158 -0.29 -5.29 -14.92
N ILE A 159 0.71 -5.04 -14.09
CA ILE A 159 1.45 -6.12 -13.45
C ILE A 159 0.51 -6.85 -12.50
N PRO A 160 0.27 -8.16 -12.68
CA PRO A 160 -0.56 -8.92 -11.75
C PRO A 160 0.04 -8.89 -10.34
N ILE A 161 -0.78 -8.49 -9.39
CA ILE A 161 -0.39 -8.39 -7.99
C ILE A 161 -1.25 -9.29 -7.12
N ARG A 162 -0.64 -9.87 -6.10
CA ARG A 162 -1.35 -10.58 -5.04
C ARG A 162 -0.81 -10.13 -3.69
N HIS A 163 -1.65 -9.54 -2.87
CA HIS A 163 -1.33 -9.11 -1.52
C HIS A 163 -1.91 -10.07 -0.49
N SER A 164 -1.11 -10.45 0.50
CA SER A 164 -1.54 -11.22 1.67
C SER A 164 -1.36 -10.39 2.92
N GLU A 165 -2.46 -9.89 3.49
CA GLU A 165 -2.45 -9.12 4.73
C GLU A 165 -1.94 -9.96 5.91
N HIS A 166 -2.31 -11.25 5.98
CA HIS A 166 -1.90 -12.13 7.08
C HIS A 166 -0.38 -12.37 7.14
N GLN A 167 0.27 -12.37 5.99
CA GLN A 167 1.71 -12.60 5.89
C GLN A 167 2.49 -11.32 5.66
N ASN A 168 1.81 -10.18 5.45
CA ASN A 168 2.42 -8.89 5.06
C ASN A 168 3.33 -9.04 3.82
N ARG A 169 2.84 -9.75 2.80
CA ARG A 169 3.60 -10.08 1.61
C ARG A 169 2.87 -9.62 0.36
N LEU A 170 3.64 -9.01 -0.53
CA LEU A 170 3.21 -8.68 -1.89
C LEU A 170 3.92 -9.59 -2.88
N TYR A 171 3.15 -10.30 -3.67
CA TYR A 171 3.64 -11.11 -4.78
C TYR A 171 3.41 -10.35 -6.08
N LEU A 172 4.47 -10.23 -6.88
CA LEU A 172 4.45 -9.60 -8.19
C LEU A 172 4.77 -10.66 -9.24
N ASP A 173 4.04 -10.63 -10.34
CA ASP A 173 4.37 -11.42 -11.52
C ASP A 173 5.22 -10.58 -12.48
N ALA A 174 6.51 -10.47 -12.15
CA ALA A 174 7.50 -9.71 -12.89
C ALA A 174 8.79 -10.51 -13.03
N ASP A 175 9.58 -10.21 -14.05
CA ASP A 175 10.89 -10.83 -14.24
C ASP A 175 11.97 -10.15 -13.40
N PHE A 176 12.23 -10.72 -12.22
CA PHE A 176 13.26 -10.20 -11.32
C PHE A 176 14.70 -10.47 -11.77
N GLN A 177 14.89 -11.23 -12.86
CA GLN A 177 16.24 -11.52 -13.39
C GLN A 177 16.80 -10.34 -14.16
N THR A 178 15.95 -9.65 -14.93
CA THR A 178 16.36 -8.63 -15.90
C THR A 178 15.92 -7.22 -15.51
N ASP A 179 14.76 -7.09 -14.86
CA ASP A 179 14.10 -5.79 -14.72
C ASP A 179 14.46 -5.02 -13.44
N PHE A 180 15.10 -5.68 -12.49
CA PHE A 180 15.36 -5.09 -11.17
C PHE A 180 16.82 -5.25 -10.75
N GLU A 181 17.37 -4.17 -10.22
CA GLU A 181 18.69 -4.14 -9.58
C GLU A 181 18.61 -3.81 -8.11
N ALA A 182 19.70 -4.07 -7.37
CA ALA A 182 19.80 -3.64 -5.99
C ALA A 182 19.71 -2.12 -5.89
N ASP A 183 19.04 -1.63 -4.87
CA ASP A 183 18.76 -0.21 -4.63
C ASP A 183 17.69 0.43 -5.54
N ASP A 184 17.05 -0.34 -6.40
CA ASP A 184 15.89 0.15 -7.14
C ASP A 184 14.68 0.38 -6.23
N PHE A 185 13.82 1.30 -6.67
CA PHE A 185 12.63 1.66 -5.92
C PHE A 185 11.36 1.19 -6.63
N ILE A 186 10.50 0.53 -5.88
CA ILE A 186 9.13 0.22 -6.32
C ILE A 186 8.18 1.19 -5.64
N ILE A 187 7.24 1.75 -6.40
CA ILE A 187 6.17 2.58 -5.88
C ILE A 187 4.88 1.77 -5.89
N ILE A 188 4.30 1.63 -4.72
CA ILE A 188 3.11 0.83 -4.48
C ILE A 188 2.00 1.76 -4.00
N GLU A 189 0.89 1.79 -4.70
CA GLU A 189 -0.32 2.46 -4.23
C GLU A 189 -1.09 1.54 -3.31
N CYS A 190 -1.32 1.96 -2.08
CA CYS A 190 -1.93 1.12 -1.06
C CYS A 190 -2.85 1.91 -0.12
N TYR A 191 -3.72 1.20 0.57
CA TYR A 191 -4.48 1.72 1.69
C TYR A 191 -3.78 1.37 2.99
N ARG A 192 -3.51 2.40 3.81
CA ARG A 192 -2.85 2.31 5.11
C ARG A 192 -3.87 2.51 6.23
N LYS A 193 -3.72 1.76 7.32
CA LYS A 193 -4.38 2.07 8.60
C LYS A 193 -3.85 3.41 9.11
N LEU A 194 -4.70 4.23 9.70
CA LEU A 194 -4.26 5.42 10.41
C LEU A 194 -3.32 5.01 11.55
N ASP A 195 -2.21 5.71 11.69
CA ASP A 195 -1.27 5.47 12.79
C ASP A 195 -1.75 6.21 14.04
N HIS A 196 -2.48 5.52 14.88
CA HIS A 196 -3.07 6.07 16.09
C HIS A 196 -2.05 6.50 17.16
N HIS A 197 -0.76 6.29 16.92
CA HIS A 197 0.31 6.67 17.82
C HIS A 197 1.05 7.93 17.36
N ASN A 198 1.11 8.17 16.05
CA ASN A 198 1.90 9.23 15.43
C ASN A 198 1.09 10.25 14.62
N ASP A 199 -0.17 9.92 14.27
CA ASP A 199 -1.06 10.83 13.51
C ASP A 199 -2.00 11.62 14.40
#